data_fc0ff7ee910f415b3d45c05c78c760ca
#
_entry.id   fc0ff7ee910f415b3d45c05c78c760ca
#
_cell.length_a   1.000
_cell.length_b   1.000
_cell.length_c   1.000
_cell.angle_alpha   90.00
_cell.angle_beta   90.00
_cell.angle_gamma   90.00
#
_symmetry.space_group_name_H-M   'P 1'
#
loop_
_entity.id
_entity.type
_entity.pdbx_description
1 polymer ?
#
loop_
_entity_poly.entity_id
_entity_poly.type
_entity_poly.pdbx_seq_one_letter_code
_entity_poly.pdbx_strand_id
1 'polypeptide(L)'
;MSTGKVALEVKELHAFYGKSHILQGVNLHVNEGEIVALLGRNGAGRSTTVKAIMGMVDNRGEVLWRGKNVLGMKAYEVAHLGIGYVPESRDIFPKLTVHQNLMLGQKSAKKLGRWSFDDMYKMFPRLRERQHIEAGVLSGGEQQMLTLCRTLMGDPDLIMIDEPTEGLAPAIVQLVAEYLMELKRRGICVVLVEQKLAIALQISDRVYVMGDRRIVFEGTPAELKADANIRKEWLEV
;
A
#
# COMPACT_ATOMS: atom_id res chain seq x y z
N MET A 1 11.69 -9.47 19.24
CA MET A 1 11.92 -8.82 17.95
C MET A 1 12.03 -9.93 16.91
N SER A 2 11.12 -10.00 15.96
CA SER A 2 11.18 -11.00 14.89
C SER A 2 12.38 -10.67 13.99
N THR A 3 13.37 -11.54 13.93
CA THR A 3 14.53 -11.46 13.03
C THR A 3 14.13 -11.88 11.61
N GLY A 4 13.04 -11.30 11.10
CA GLY A 4 12.58 -11.55 9.74
C GLY A 4 13.63 -11.04 8.73
N LYS A 5 13.75 -11.74 7.59
CA LYS A 5 14.58 -11.28 6.48
C LYS A 5 13.98 -9.99 5.92
N VAL A 6 14.79 -8.92 5.83
CA VAL A 6 14.36 -7.63 5.26
C VAL A 6 14.07 -7.80 3.77
N ALA A 7 12.86 -7.42 3.37
CA ALA A 7 12.41 -7.41 1.98
C ALA A 7 12.59 -6.03 1.33
N LEU A 8 12.12 -4.97 1.99
CA LEU A 8 12.30 -3.59 1.56
C LEU A 8 13.11 -2.83 2.62
N GLU A 9 14.12 -2.09 2.20
CA GLU A 9 14.89 -1.19 3.06
C GLU A 9 15.00 0.18 2.39
N VAL A 10 14.65 1.22 3.13
CA VAL A 10 14.68 2.63 2.69
C VAL A 10 15.62 3.39 3.61
N LYS A 11 16.63 4.06 3.03
CA LYS A 11 17.64 4.81 3.77
C LYS A 11 17.76 6.23 3.23
N GLU A 12 17.67 7.18 4.15
CA GLU A 12 17.83 8.60 3.87
C GLU A 12 17.03 9.04 2.63
N LEU A 13 15.76 8.60 2.55
CA LEU A 13 14.93 8.93 1.39
C LEU A 13 14.48 10.39 1.47
N HIS A 14 14.89 11.15 0.48
CA HIS A 14 14.44 12.50 0.20
C HIS A 14 13.57 12.50 -1.05
N ALA A 15 12.50 13.31 -1.07
CA ALA A 15 11.65 13.44 -2.24
C ALA A 15 11.25 14.89 -2.49
N PHE A 16 11.05 15.23 -3.76
CA PHE A 16 10.84 16.60 -4.20
C PHE A 16 9.67 16.69 -5.19
N TYR A 17 8.88 17.76 -5.09
CA TYR A 17 7.97 18.24 -6.13
C TYR A 17 8.51 19.58 -6.64
N GLY A 18 9.21 19.55 -7.77
CA GLY A 18 9.94 20.69 -8.26
C GLY A 18 10.97 21.19 -7.22
N LYS A 19 10.79 22.40 -6.70
CA LYS A 19 11.69 22.99 -5.67
C LYS A 19 11.26 22.61 -4.24
N SER A 20 10.10 22.03 -4.03
CA SER A 20 9.58 21.72 -2.69
C SER A 20 10.16 20.41 -2.18
N HIS A 21 10.92 20.45 -1.09
CA HIS A 21 11.51 19.30 -0.41
C HIS A 21 10.47 18.68 0.55
N ILE A 22 9.88 17.56 0.18
CA ILE A 22 8.75 16.94 0.90
C ILE A 22 9.21 15.87 1.88
N LEU A 23 10.18 15.02 1.53
CA LEU A 23 10.73 14.02 2.45
C LEU A 23 12.15 14.41 2.84
N GLN A 24 12.44 14.31 4.13
CA GLN A 24 13.69 14.80 4.71
C GLN A 24 14.45 13.68 5.45
N GLY A 25 14.92 12.68 4.70
CA GLY A 25 15.68 11.56 5.27
C GLY A 25 14.78 10.50 5.92
N VAL A 26 13.80 9.98 5.17
CA VAL A 26 12.94 8.90 5.66
C VAL A 26 13.71 7.59 5.67
N ASN A 27 13.69 6.92 6.83
CA ASN A 27 14.28 5.61 7.06
C ASN A 27 13.18 4.64 7.49
N LEU A 28 13.00 3.54 6.78
CA LEU A 28 12.09 2.47 7.17
C LEU A 28 12.50 1.13 6.53
N HIS A 29 12.00 0.03 7.07
CA HIS A 29 12.16 -1.28 6.45
C HIS A 29 10.89 -2.11 6.60
N VAL A 30 10.77 -3.15 5.77
CA VAL A 30 9.67 -4.12 5.79
C VAL A 30 10.28 -5.51 5.68
N ASN A 31 9.92 -6.41 6.59
CA ASN A 31 10.36 -7.80 6.53
C ASN A 31 9.47 -8.65 5.62
N GLU A 32 9.95 -9.82 5.20
CA GLU A 32 9.16 -10.77 4.41
C GLU A 32 7.87 -11.15 5.15
N GLY A 33 6.71 -11.00 4.47
CA GLY A 33 5.39 -11.32 5.01
C GLY A 33 4.88 -10.40 6.13
N GLU A 34 5.50 -9.23 6.32
CA GLU A 34 5.12 -8.26 7.35
C GLU A 34 4.08 -7.26 6.83
N ILE A 35 3.12 -6.87 7.68
CA ILE A 35 2.29 -5.68 7.47
C ILE A 35 2.86 -4.53 8.30
N VAL A 36 3.32 -3.49 7.63
CA VAL A 36 3.80 -2.25 8.24
C VAL A 36 2.81 -1.13 7.95
N ALA A 37 2.37 -0.41 8.99
CA ALA A 37 1.57 0.80 8.80
C ALA A 37 2.44 2.05 8.86
N LEU A 38 2.23 2.96 7.90
CA LEU A 38 2.83 4.29 7.85
C LEU A 38 1.74 5.32 8.21
N LEU A 39 1.81 5.84 9.42
CA LEU A 39 0.83 6.73 10.04
C LEU A 39 1.33 8.18 10.07
N GLY A 40 0.44 9.12 10.26
CA GLY A 40 0.75 10.54 10.38
C GLY A 40 -0.41 11.42 9.95
N ARG A 41 -0.32 12.71 10.21
CA ARG A 41 -1.32 13.69 9.76
C ARG A 41 -1.23 13.95 8.25
N ASN A 42 -2.28 14.55 7.68
CA ASN A 42 -2.25 14.99 6.28
C ASN A 42 -1.08 15.96 6.04
N GLY A 43 -0.37 15.74 4.93
CA GLY A 43 0.82 16.53 4.60
C GLY A 43 2.12 16.07 5.27
N ALA A 44 2.11 15.04 6.13
CA ALA A 44 3.34 14.51 6.76
C ALA A 44 4.32 13.85 5.77
N GLY A 45 3.85 13.50 4.55
CA GLY A 45 4.69 12.89 3.52
C GLY A 45 4.43 11.40 3.26
N ARG A 46 3.42 10.81 3.88
CA ARG A 46 3.09 9.36 3.78
C ARG A 46 2.95 8.89 2.33
N SER A 47 2.00 9.47 1.58
CA SER A 47 1.77 9.14 0.16
C SER A 47 2.98 9.47 -0.72
N THR A 48 3.73 10.52 -0.38
CA THR A 48 4.98 10.87 -1.07
C THR A 48 6.04 9.79 -0.86
N THR A 49 6.09 9.16 0.32
CA THR A 49 7.04 8.08 0.61
C THR A 49 6.80 6.89 -0.32
N VAL A 50 5.57 6.41 -0.45
CA VAL A 50 5.26 5.28 -1.34
C VAL A 50 5.44 5.64 -2.82
N LYS A 51 5.09 6.88 -3.22
CA LYS A 51 5.34 7.38 -4.59
C LYS A 51 6.84 7.48 -4.89
N ALA A 52 7.66 7.89 -3.92
CA ALA A 52 9.12 7.95 -4.08
C ALA A 52 9.73 6.55 -4.23
N ILE A 53 9.28 5.57 -3.44
CA ILE A 53 9.68 4.16 -3.58
C ILE A 53 9.33 3.62 -4.97
N MET A 54 8.16 4.01 -5.52
CA MET A 54 7.71 3.63 -6.86
C MET A 54 8.41 4.39 -8.00
N GLY A 55 9.32 5.33 -7.72
CA GLY A 55 9.96 6.14 -8.76
C GLY A 55 9.00 7.10 -9.49
N MET A 56 7.93 7.55 -8.81
CA MET A 56 6.91 8.45 -9.37
C MET A 56 7.16 9.93 -9.07
N VAL A 57 8.16 10.24 -8.24
CA VAL A 57 8.57 11.59 -7.87
C VAL A 57 10.09 11.69 -7.81
N ASP A 58 10.64 12.90 -7.99
CA ASP A 58 12.08 13.11 -7.86
C ASP A 58 12.55 12.73 -6.46
N ASN A 59 13.59 11.92 -6.37
CA ASN A 59 14.05 11.36 -5.11
C ASN A 59 15.57 11.21 -5.03
N ARG A 60 16.07 11.10 -3.80
CA ARG A 60 17.48 10.79 -3.46
C ARG A 60 17.51 9.89 -2.23
N GLY A 61 18.62 9.20 -2.02
CA GLY A 61 18.81 8.25 -0.92
C GLY A 61 19.05 6.84 -1.46
N GLU A 62 18.57 5.83 -0.75
CA GLU A 62 18.66 4.43 -1.16
C GLU A 62 17.34 3.72 -0.92
N VAL A 63 16.89 2.93 -1.89
CA VAL A 63 15.72 2.04 -1.76
C VAL A 63 16.13 0.65 -2.26
N LEU A 64 16.25 -0.29 -1.32
CA LEU A 64 16.67 -1.66 -1.61
C LEU A 64 15.47 -2.61 -1.54
N TRP A 65 15.13 -3.21 -2.65
CA TRP A 65 14.17 -4.31 -2.73
C TRP A 65 14.92 -5.63 -2.86
N ARG A 66 14.86 -6.46 -1.80
CA ARG A 66 15.60 -7.72 -1.70
C ARG A 66 17.08 -7.55 -2.04
N GLY A 67 17.67 -6.46 -1.54
CA GLY A 67 19.09 -6.11 -1.75
C GLY A 67 19.40 -5.44 -3.10
N LYS A 68 18.43 -5.30 -4.00
CA LYS A 68 18.61 -4.59 -5.27
C LYS A 68 18.15 -3.14 -5.12
N ASN A 69 19.03 -2.18 -5.44
CA ASN A 69 18.63 -0.77 -5.44
C ASN A 69 17.64 -0.50 -6.59
N VAL A 70 16.47 0.05 -6.26
CA VAL A 70 15.42 0.40 -7.20
C VAL A 70 15.26 1.91 -7.38
N LEU A 71 16.03 2.72 -6.66
CA LEU A 71 16.01 4.17 -6.78
C LEU A 71 16.37 4.60 -8.21
N GLY A 72 15.61 5.54 -8.76
CA GLY A 72 15.79 6.01 -10.15
C GLY A 72 15.20 5.11 -11.23
N MET A 73 14.65 3.94 -10.87
CA MET A 73 13.87 3.13 -11.81
C MET A 73 12.53 3.78 -12.10
N LYS A 74 11.99 3.53 -13.29
CA LYS A 74 10.62 3.94 -13.65
C LYS A 74 9.59 3.06 -12.93
N ALA A 75 8.41 3.60 -12.65
CA ALA A 75 7.36 2.90 -11.91
C ALA A 75 7.01 1.51 -12.47
N TYR A 76 6.97 1.35 -13.80
CA TYR A 76 6.70 0.05 -14.42
C TYR A 76 7.85 -0.96 -14.20
N GLU A 77 9.11 -0.51 -14.12
CA GLU A 77 10.25 -1.37 -13.83
C GLU A 77 10.20 -1.86 -12.38
N VAL A 78 9.88 -0.95 -11.43
CA VAL A 78 9.64 -1.28 -10.03
C VAL A 78 8.50 -2.28 -9.90
N ALA A 79 7.38 -2.06 -10.62
CA ALA A 79 6.24 -2.98 -10.62
C ALA A 79 6.62 -4.37 -11.16
N HIS A 80 7.46 -4.47 -12.19
CA HIS A 80 7.95 -5.75 -12.72
C HIS A 80 8.83 -6.52 -11.72
N LEU A 81 9.49 -5.83 -10.79
CA LEU A 81 10.25 -6.47 -9.70
C LEU A 81 9.36 -7.05 -8.58
N GLY A 82 8.05 -6.90 -8.68
CA GLY A 82 7.10 -7.45 -7.71
C GLY A 82 6.63 -6.45 -6.65
N ILE A 83 6.78 -5.15 -6.86
CA ILE A 83 6.24 -4.11 -5.98
C ILE A 83 4.95 -3.56 -6.60
N GLY A 84 3.81 -3.78 -5.95
CA GLY A 84 2.51 -3.24 -6.34
C GLY A 84 2.20 -1.94 -5.61
N TYR A 85 1.45 -1.05 -6.25
CA TYR A 85 0.98 0.20 -5.66
C TYR A 85 -0.52 0.40 -5.92
N VAL A 86 -1.25 0.72 -4.87
CA VAL A 86 -2.67 1.08 -4.90
C VAL A 86 -2.80 2.54 -4.44
N PRO A 87 -3.09 3.47 -5.35
CA PRO A 87 -3.24 4.88 -5.00
C PRO A 87 -4.57 5.16 -4.30
N GLU A 88 -4.61 6.22 -3.51
CA GLU A 88 -5.81 6.78 -2.86
C GLU A 88 -6.93 7.08 -3.88
N SER A 89 -6.57 7.60 -5.05
CA SER A 89 -7.49 7.97 -6.15
C SER A 89 -8.22 6.79 -6.80
N ARG A 90 -7.92 5.56 -6.40
CA ARG A 90 -8.47 4.29 -6.92
C ARG A 90 -8.12 3.98 -8.37
N ASP A 91 -7.93 4.97 -9.24
CA ASP A 91 -7.44 4.90 -10.64
C ASP A 91 -7.99 3.73 -11.46
N ILE A 92 -9.32 3.51 -11.40
CA ILE A 92 -9.99 2.53 -12.25
C ILE A 92 -10.05 3.00 -13.71
N PHE A 93 -10.23 2.08 -14.64
CA PHE A 93 -10.56 2.37 -16.03
C PHE A 93 -12.09 2.37 -16.20
N PRO A 94 -12.77 3.53 -16.16
CA PRO A 94 -14.22 3.60 -15.97
C PRO A 94 -15.03 3.04 -17.16
N LYS A 95 -14.50 3.10 -18.38
CA LYS A 95 -15.12 2.56 -19.60
C LYS A 95 -14.85 1.09 -19.86
N LEU A 96 -13.96 0.47 -19.08
CA LEU A 96 -13.73 -0.95 -19.14
C LEU A 96 -14.62 -1.67 -18.14
N THR A 97 -15.00 -2.91 -18.45
CA THR A 97 -15.73 -3.74 -17.48
C THR A 97 -14.85 -4.07 -16.27
N VAL A 98 -15.47 -4.53 -15.18
CA VAL A 98 -14.76 -5.04 -14.01
C VAL A 98 -13.75 -6.11 -14.41
N HIS A 99 -14.15 -7.09 -15.22
CA HIS A 99 -13.27 -8.16 -15.68
C HIS A 99 -12.11 -7.64 -16.52
N GLN A 100 -12.37 -6.70 -17.44
CA GLN A 100 -11.31 -6.06 -18.24
C GLN A 100 -10.32 -5.27 -17.39
N ASN A 101 -10.80 -4.57 -16.34
CA ASN A 101 -9.92 -3.93 -15.38
C ASN A 101 -8.98 -4.93 -14.70
N LEU A 102 -9.48 -6.10 -14.27
CA LEU A 102 -8.67 -7.16 -13.68
C LEU A 102 -7.63 -7.72 -14.68
N MET A 103 -8.03 -7.92 -15.93
CA MET A 103 -7.12 -8.38 -17.00
C MET A 103 -5.92 -7.45 -17.18
N LEU A 104 -6.11 -6.13 -17.08
CA LEU A 104 -5.02 -5.15 -17.19
C LEU A 104 -3.97 -5.28 -16.06
N GLY A 105 -4.32 -5.89 -14.94
CA GLY A 105 -3.39 -6.17 -13.86
C GLY A 105 -2.39 -7.28 -14.18
N GLN A 106 -2.71 -8.19 -15.10
CA GLN A 106 -1.86 -9.34 -15.42
C GLN A 106 -0.59 -8.92 -16.15
N LYS A 107 0.57 -9.32 -15.63
CA LYS A 107 1.87 -9.08 -16.29
C LYS A 107 2.06 -9.89 -17.57
N SER A 108 1.37 -11.03 -17.69
CA SER A 108 1.44 -11.91 -18.85
C SER A 108 0.20 -12.78 -18.93
N ALA A 109 -0.41 -12.82 -20.11
CA ALA A 109 -1.54 -13.74 -20.37
C ALA A 109 -1.12 -15.22 -20.41
N LYS A 110 0.19 -15.50 -20.61
CA LYS A 110 0.73 -16.87 -20.75
C LYS A 110 1.24 -17.46 -19.44
N LYS A 111 1.57 -16.64 -18.44
CA LYS A 111 2.08 -17.10 -17.15
C LYS A 111 1.08 -16.75 -16.06
N LEU A 112 0.37 -17.75 -15.57
CA LEU A 112 -0.50 -17.60 -14.41
C LEU A 112 0.37 -17.28 -13.19
N GLY A 113 0.03 -16.18 -12.50
CA GLY A 113 0.60 -15.84 -11.18
C GLY A 113 -0.05 -16.66 -10.06
N ARG A 114 0.23 -16.30 -8.82
CA ARG A 114 -0.39 -16.90 -7.61
C ARG A 114 -1.89 -16.60 -7.51
N TRP A 115 -2.41 -15.67 -8.30
CA TRP A 115 -3.76 -15.15 -8.23
C TRP A 115 -4.54 -15.40 -9.52
N SER A 116 -5.70 -16.02 -9.39
CA SER A 116 -6.67 -16.21 -10.47
C SER A 116 -7.80 -15.17 -10.39
N PHE A 117 -8.55 -15.01 -11.48
CA PHE A 117 -9.79 -14.22 -11.44
C PHE A 117 -10.79 -14.78 -10.42
N ASP A 118 -10.86 -16.11 -10.28
CA ASP A 118 -11.73 -16.73 -9.29
C ASP A 118 -11.33 -16.40 -7.85
N ASP A 119 -10.03 -16.26 -7.55
CA ASP A 119 -9.57 -15.79 -6.24
C ASP A 119 -10.07 -14.36 -5.96
N MET A 120 -9.97 -13.46 -6.96
CA MET A 120 -10.49 -12.10 -6.83
C MET A 120 -11.99 -12.06 -6.57
N TYR A 121 -12.73 -12.87 -7.32
CA TYR A 121 -14.18 -12.95 -7.18
C TYR A 121 -14.64 -13.67 -5.91
N LYS A 122 -13.84 -14.59 -5.37
CA LYS A 122 -14.10 -15.19 -4.03
C LYS A 122 -13.87 -14.20 -2.91
N MET A 123 -12.82 -13.39 -3.00
CA MET A 123 -12.56 -12.34 -2.00
C MET A 123 -13.62 -11.24 -2.03
N PHE A 124 -14.10 -10.88 -3.22
CA PHE A 124 -15.09 -9.82 -3.40
C PHE A 124 -16.24 -10.27 -4.32
N PRO A 125 -17.25 -11.01 -3.81
CA PRO A 125 -18.35 -11.55 -4.60
C PRO A 125 -19.13 -10.50 -5.40
N ARG A 126 -19.23 -9.28 -4.88
CA ARG A 126 -19.87 -8.14 -5.60
C ARG A 126 -19.19 -7.82 -6.92
N LEU A 127 -17.87 -7.99 -7.03
CA LEU A 127 -17.18 -7.80 -8.30
C LEU A 127 -17.52 -8.91 -9.31
N ARG A 128 -17.80 -10.14 -8.83
CA ARG A 128 -18.26 -11.23 -9.69
C ARG A 128 -19.64 -10.95 -10.26
N GLU A 129 -20.58 -10.51 -9.43
CA GLU A 129 -21.93 -10.13 -9.86
C GLU A 129 -21.93 -9.06 -10.96
N ARG A 130 -20.91 -8.19 -10.93
CA ARG A 130 -20.76 -7.04 -11.81
C ARG A 130 -19.64 -7.19 -12.84
N GLN A 131 -19.12 -8.38 -13.07
CA GLN A 131 -17.92 -8.60 -13.89
C GLN A 131 -18.03 -8.08 -15.34
N HIS A 132 -19.23 -7.99 -15.88
CA HIS A 132 -19.49 -7.50 -17.24
C HIS A 132 -19.98 -6.06 -17.31
N ILE A 133 -20.06 -5.36 -16.17
CA ILE A 133 -20.52 -3.98 -16.07
C ILE A 133 -19.30 -3.04 -16.14
N GLU A 134 -19.46 -1.88 -16.77
CA GLU A 134 -18.43 -0.84 -16.79
C GLU A 134 -18.09 -0.39 -15.37
N ALA A 135 -16.79 -0.30 -15.06
CA ALA A 135 -16.31 0.02 -13.72
C ALA A 135 -16.69 1.44 -13.25
N GLY A 136 -16.99 2.34 -14.18
CA GLY A 136 -17.38 3.71 -13.85
C GLY A 136 -18.71 3.83 -13.09
N VAL A 137 -19.60 2.80 -13.17
CA VAL A 137 -20.88 2.81 -12.46
C VAL A 137 -20.83 2.10 -11.09
N LEU A 138 -19.66 1.61 -10.69
CA LEU A 138 -19.45 1.00 -9.39
C LEU A 138 -19.50 2.05 -8.27
N SER A 139 -19.96 1.64 -7.09
CA SER A 139 -19.80 2.45 -5.88
C SER A 139 -18.33 2.66 -5.53
N GLY A 140 -18.01 3.70 -4.73
CA GLY A 140 -16.64 3.97 -4.32
C GLY A 140 -15.98 2.80 -3.62
N GLY A 141 -16.71 2.03 -2.80
CA GLY A 141 -16.20 0.81 -2.17
C GLY A 141 -15.90 -0.30 -3.19
N GLU A 142 -16.77 -0.52 -4.16
CA GLU A 142 -16.53 -1.51 -5.22
C GLU A 142 -15.34 -1.11 -6.11
N GLN A 143 -15.17 0.19 -6.41
CA GLN A 143 -14.01 0.70 -7.14
C GLN A 143 -12.71 0.46 -6.36
N GLN A 144 -12.73 0.65 -5.04
CA GLN A 144 -11.60 0.36 -4.16
C GLN A 144 -11.22 -1.13 -4.21
N MET A 145 -12.22 -2.02 -4.07
CA MET A 145 -12.00 -3.47 -4.17
C MET A 145 -11.45 -3.86 -5.55
N LEU A 146 -11.96 -3.25 -6.62
CA LEU A 146 -11.48 -3.50 -7.97
C LEU A 146 -10.01 -3.10 -8.14
N THR A 147 -9.59 -1.95 -7.61
CA THR A 147 -8.20 -1.49 -7.69
C THR A 147 -7.25 -2.40 -6.91
N LEU A 148 -7.65 -2.82 -5.70
CA LEU A 148 -6.90 -3.80 -4.90
C LEU A 148 -6.72 -5.12 -5.67
N CYS A 149 -7.81 -5.67 -6.20
CA CYS A 149 -7.78 -6.91 -6.99
C CYS A 149 -6.92 -6.77 -8.26
N ARG A 150 -7.06 -5.67 -8.99
CA ARG A 150 -6.26 -5.42 -10.19
C ARG A 150 -4.76 -5.40 -9.88
N THR A 151 -4.36 -4.78 -8.78
CA THR A 151 -2.96 -4.76 -8.36
C THR A 151 -2.47 -6.15 -8.01
N LEU A 152 -3.29 -6.99 -7.34
CA LEU A 152 -2.95 -8.38 -7.05
C LEU A 152 -2.79 -9.23 -8.29
N MET A 153 -3.57 -9.00 -9.35
CA MET A 153 -3.41 -9.72 -10.62
C MET A 153 -2.02 -9.53 -11.23
N GLY A 154 -1.29 -8.48 -10.82
CA GLY A 154 0.13 -8.26 -11.13
C GLY A 154 1.11 -9.15 -10.36
N ASP A 155 0.62 -10.03 -9.49
CA ASP A 155 1.41 -10.96 -8.67
C ASP A 155 2.54 -10.30 -7.88
N PRO A 156 2.23 -9.29 -7.02
CA PRO A 156 3.26 -8.60 -6.26
C PRO A 156 3.72 -9.42 -5.05
N ASP A 157 4.99 -9.23 -4.66
CA ASP A 157 5.55 -9.73 -3.40
C ASP A 157 5.48 -8.68 -2.28
N LEU A 158 5.39 -7.40 -2.66
CA LEU A 158 5.10 -6.26 -1.79
C LEU A 158 3.97 -5.46 -2.40
N ILE A 159 2.98 -5.08 -1.60
CA ILE A 159 1.93 -4.15 -2.01
C ILE A 159 1.93 -2.93 -1.09
N MET A 160 2.03 -1.74 -1.68
CA MET A 160 1.90 -0.47 -0.98
C MET A 160 0.52 0.11 -1.27
N ILE A 161 -0.24 0.45 -0.23
CA ILE A 161 -1.65 0.83 -0.33
C ILE A 161 -1.85 2.16 0.37
N ASP A 162 -2.32 3.14 -0.37
CA ASP A 162 -2.47 4.52 0.09
C ASP A 162 -3.93 4.80 0.44
N GLU A 163 -4.20 5.01 1.73
CA GLU A 163 -5.49 5.34 2.34
C GLU A 163 -6.69 4.50 1.83
N PRO A 164 -6.60 3.14 1.88
CA PRO A 164 -7.62 2.28 1.29
C PRO A 164 -9.00 2.37 1.94
N THR A 165 -9.10 2.96 3.14
CA THR A 165 -10.35 3.00 3.91
C THR A 165 -11.01 4.37 3.92
N GLU A 166 -10.43 5.37 3.25
CA GLU A 166 -10.98 6.71 3.25
C GLU A 166 -12.35 6.78 2.55
N GLY A 167 -13.31 7.43 3.22
CA GLY A 167 -14.68 7.61 2.68
C GLY A 167 -15.47 6.32 2.52
N LEU A 168 -15.02 5.19 3.08
CA LEU A 168 -15.72 3.91 2.99
C LEU A 168 -16.61 3.64 4.20
N ALA A 169 -17.71 2.91 3.95
CA ALA A 169 -18.60 2.41 5.00
C ALA A 169 -17.88 1.38 5.89
N PRO A 170 -18.22 1.27 7.19
CA PRO A 170 -17.55 0.37 8.12
C PRO A 170 -17.47 -1.09 7.64
N ALA A 171 -18.52 -1.59 7.00
CA ALA A 171 -18.52 -2.96 6.46
C ALA A 171 -17.47 -3.17 5.36
N ILE A 172 -17.20 -2.14 4.53
CA ILE A 172 -16.16 -2.21 3.49
C ILE A 172 -14.77 -2.09 4.13
N VAL A 173 -14.61 -1.27 5.17
CA VAL A 173 -13.36 -1.19 5.93
C VAL A 173 -12.98 -2.56 6.50
N GLN A 174 -13.95 -3.31 7.03
CA GLN A 174 -13.72 -4.66 7.53
C GLN A 174 -13.28 -5.63 6.40
N LEU A 175 -13.90 -5.55 5.22
CA LEU A 175 -13.47 -6.35 4.06
C LEU A 175 -12.03 -6.02 3.62
N VAL A 176 -11.63 -4.74 3.69
CA VAL A 176 -10.23 -4.34 3.43
C VAL A 176 -9.29 -4.97 4.47
N ALA A 177 -9.65 -4.95 5.75
CA ALA A 177 -8.85 -5.58 6.80
C ALA A 177 -8.66 -7.09 6.56
N GLU A 178 -9.75 -7.80 6.26
CA GLU A 178 -9.72 -9.23 5.94
C GLU A 178 -8.85 -9.54 4.72
N TYR A 179 -8.95 -8.71 3.67
CA TYR A 179 -8.11 -8.78 2.49
C TYR A 179 -6.62 -8.64 2.84
N LEU A 180 -6.24 -7.64 3.63
CA LEU A 180 -4.85 -7.42 4.03
C LEU A 180 -4.30 -8.56 4.88
N MET A 181 -5.11 -9.12 5.77
CA MET A 181 -4.75 -10.30 6.55
C MET A 181 -4.57 -11.57 5.67
N GLU A 182 -5.37 -11.71 4.59
CA GLU A 182 -5.17 -12.78 3.61
C GLU A 182 -3.86 -12.61 2.85
N LEU A 183 -3.48 -11.38 2.44
CA LEU A 183 -2.19 -11.12 1.81
C LEU A 183 -1.02 -11.56 2.71
N LYS A 184 -1.07 -11.20 3.99
CA LYS A 184 -0.08 -11.61 4.98
C LYS A 184 0.01 -13.14 5.10
N ARG A 185 -1.13 -13.83 5.18
CA ARG A 185 -1.16 -15.31 5.24
C ARG A 185 -0.50 -15.96 4.03
N ARG A 186 -0.53 -15.30 2.88
CA ARG A 186 0.13 -15.75 1.64
C ARG A 186 1.57 -15.24 1.51
N GLY A 187 2.12 -14.64 2.55
CA GLY A 187 3.53 -14.18 2.61
C GLY A 187 3.80 -12.91 1.81
N ILE A 188 2.77 -12.13 1.46
CA ILE A 188 2.93 -10.85 0.77
C ILE A 188 3.23 -9.77 1.82
N CYS A 189 4.27 -8.98 1.57
CA CYS A 189 4.59 -7.80 2.37
C CYS A 189 3.58 -6.69 2.10
N VAL A 190 3.19 -5.93 3.12
CA VAL A 190 2.25 -4.82 2.97
C VAL A 190 2.82 -3.56 3.62
N VAL A 191 2.83 -2.45 2.88
CA VAL A 191 2.95 -1.10 3.44
C VAL A 191 1.59 -0.43 3.34
N LEU A 192 0.96 -0.23 4.49
CA LEU A 192 -0.34 0.42 4.61
C LEU A 192 -0.16 1.87 5.02
N VAL A 193 -0.46 2.80 4.14
CA VAL A 193 -0.54 4.22 4.48
C VAL A 193 -1.95 4.50 4.97
N GLU A 194 -2.09 4.99 6.20
CA GLU A 194 -3.38 5.26 6.81
C GLU A 194 -3.34 6.46 7.76
N GLN A 195 -4.48 7.14 7.85
CA GLN A 195 -4.73 8.15 8.88
C GLN A 195 -5.52 7.56 10.04
N LYS A 196 -6.41 6.59 9.77
CA LYS A 196 -7.25 5.95 10.78
C LYS A 196 -6.47 4.95 11.61
N LEU A 197 -6.19 5.30 12.86
CA LEU A 197 -5.44 4.44 13.79
C LEU A 197 -6.06 3.07 13.99
N ALA A 198 -7.39 2.98 14.08
CA ALA A 198 -8.08 1.77 14.46
C ALA A 198 -7.72 0.56 13.59
N ILE A 199 -7.82 0.70 12.27
CA ILE A 199 -7.50 -0.39 11.34
C ILE A 199 -5.99 -0.68 11.34
N ALA A 200 -5.16 0.37 11.30
CA ALA A 200 -3.71 0.21 11.29
C ALA A 200 -3.22 -0.57 12.51
N LEU A 201 -3.71 -0.21 13.72
CA LEU A 201 -3.34 -0.87 14.96
C LEU A 201 -3.93 -2.29 15.11
N GLN A 202 -4.97 -2.62 14.35
CA GLN A 202 -5.59 -3.94 14.36
C GLN A 202 -4.81 -4.96 13.53
N ILE A 203 -4.26 -4.56 12.38
CA ILE A 203 -3.75 -5.50 11.38
C ILE A 203 -2.23 -5.47 11.19
N SER A 204 -1.55 -4.36 11.57
CA SER A 204 -0.10 -4.24 11.37
C SER A 204 0.71 -4.95 12.45
N ASP A 205 1.87 -5.45 12.04
CA ASP A 205 2.89 -6.01 12.95
C ASP A 205 3.73 -4.91 13.57
N ARG A 206 4.00 -3.87 12.78
CA ARG A 206 4.82 -2.72 13.14
C ARG A 206 4.24 -1.46 12.54
N VAL A 207 4.48 -0.35 13.21
CA VAL A 207 4.01 0.97 12.80
C VAL A 207 5.16 1.96 12.75
N TYR A 208 5.14 2.80 11.74
CA TYR A 208 5.92 4.03 11.65
C TYR A 208 4.99 5.22 11.76
N VAL A 209 5.41 6.25 12.50
CA VAL A 209 4.70 7.55 12.51
C VAL A 209 5.57 8.57 11.80
N MET A 210 4.97 9.25 10.84
CA MET A 210 5.58 10.38 10.15
C MET A 210 5.13 11.69 10.79
N GLY A 211 6.11 12.52 11.12
CA GLY A 211 5.98 13.90 11.55
C GLY A 211 7.09 14.74 10.94
N ASP A 212 6.86 15.99 10.65
CA ASP A 212 7.85 16.90 10.07
C ASP A 212 8.64 16.28 8.89
N ARG A 213 7.92 15.52 8.02
CA ARG A 213 8.48 14.94 6.78
C ARG A 213 9.55 13.86 7.00
N ARG A 214 9.60 13.26 8.18
CA ARG A 214 10.52 12.18 8.58
C ARG A 214 9.82 11.18 9.48
N ILE A 215 10.46 10.06 9.79
CA ILE A 215 9.97 9.12 10.80
C ILE A 215 10.30 9.68 12.18
N VAL A 216 9.27 9.81 13.02
CA VAL A 216 9.37 10.29 14.40
C VAL A 216 9.12 9.17 15.41
N PHE A 217 8.57 8.04 14.99
CA PHE A 217 8.36 6.86 15.82
C PHE A 217 8.40 5.59 14.96
N GLU A 218 9.01 4.54 15.51
CA GLU A 218 8.94 3.16 15.04
C GLU A 218 8.68 2.25 16.23
N GLY A 219 7.74 1.33 16.10
CA GLY A 219 7.42 0.37 17.16
C GLY A 219 6.25 -0.55 16.80
N THR A 220 5.83 -1.35 17.77
CA THR A 220 4.63 -2.19 17.66
C THR A 220 3.36 -1.36 17.84
N PRO A 221 2.19 -1.85 17.38
CA PRO A 221 0.90 -1.25 17.70
C PRO A 221 0.65 -1.05 19.20
N ALA A 222 1.16 -1.97 20.04
CA ALA A 222 1.02 -1.90 21.49
C ALA A 222 1.86 -0.75 22.09
N GLU A 223 3.10 -0.60 21.63
CA GLU A 223 3.99 0.50 22.05
C GLU A 223 3.40 1.85 21.65
N LEU A 224 2.90 1.99 20.41
CA LEU A 224 2.23 3.23 19.98
C LEU A 224 0.96 3.54 20.81
N LYS A 225 0.16 2.51 21.17
CA LYS A 225 -0.99 2.69 22.05
C LYS A 225 -0.59 3.19 23.44
N ALA A 226 0.55 2.76 23.96
CA ALA A 226 1.07 3.18 25.26
C ALA A 226 1.67 4.61 25.23
N ASP A 227 2.20 5.05 24.10
CA ASP A 227 2.84 6.38 23.95
C ASP A 227 1.79 7.46 23.64
N ALA A 228 1.27 8.07 24.71
CA ALA A 228 0.29 9.16 24.59
C ALA A 228 0.88 10.43 23.97
N ASN A 229 2.18 10.67 24.15
CA ASN A 229 2.84 11.88 23.62
C ASN A 229 2.92 11.83 22.10
N ILE A 230 3.41 10.72 21.53
CA ILE A 230 3.48 10.53 20.08
C ILE A 230 2.09 10.61 19.45
N ARG A 231 1.07 9.96 20.08
CA ARG A 231 -0.29 10.02 19.53
C ARG A 231 -0.84 11.44 19.52
N LYS A 232 -0.73 12.17 20.63
CA LYS A 232 -1.26 13.53 20.77
C LYS A 232 -0.54 14.53 19.84
N GLU A 233 0.76 14.39 19.70
CA GLU A 233 1.56 15.33 18.90
C GLU A 233 1.38 15.08 17.39
N TRP A 234 1.33 13.82 16.94
CA TRP A 234 1.46 13.48 15.51
C TRP A 234 0.24 12.82 14.88
N LEU A 235 -0.73 12.33 15.66
CA LEU A 235 -1.84 11.52 15.13
C LEU A 235 -3.23 12.06 15.53
N GLU A 236 -3.38 12.60 16.75
CA GLU A 236 -4.65 13.14 17.22
C GLU A 236 -4.82 14.60 16.80
N VAL A 237 -6.05 14.98 16.43
CA VAL A 237 -6.44 16.35 16.06
C VAL A 237 -7.14 17.01 17.25
#